data_9ac9255c4d76c0a3f4965d1fef6ed3a2
#
_entry.id   9ac9255c4d76c0a3f4965d1fef6ed3a2
#
_cell.length_a   1.000
_cell.length_b   1.000
_cell.length_c   1.000
_cell.angle_alpha   90.00
_cell.angle_beta   90.00
_cell.angle_gamma   90.00
#
_symmetry.space_group_name_H-M   'P 1'
#
loop_
_entity.id
_entity.type
_entity.pdbx_description
1 polymer ?
#
loop_
_entity_poly.entity_id
_entity_poly.type
_entity_poly.pdbx_seq_one_letter_code
_entity_poly.pdbx_strand_id
1 'polypeptide(L)'
;HMNGRLYDPLLRRFLNADEFIQDPQNTQVYNKYAYVVNNPLLYADVSGEDYGITLIIAAAVAAFVSVGTDYYLNRPVDIGNLFQSVVMAVVSAGVSNGIGEIFKAGDTIAKALKGWTWVARAGAHAIAQGTLSYMQGGNFWSGALAGAFASVANDLLGDWLKNKPNNKFLNGKGFALITGAVSGGVGSVLGGGNFWMG
;
A
#
# COMPACT_ATOMS: atom_id res chain seq x y z
N HIS A 1 -4.51 -13.45 17.80
CA HIS A 1 -4.10 -13.90 16.46
C HIS A 1 -4.02 -12.67 15.56
N MET A 2 -2.83 -12.42 15.04
CA MET A 2 -2.59 -11.33 14.10
C MET A 2 -2.28 -11.97 12.75
N ASN A 3 -3.31 -12.33 12.01
CA ASN A 3 -3.28 -12.97 10.68
C ASN A 3 -2.11 -13.95 10.43
N GLY A 4 -0.89 -13.48 10.23
CA GLY A 4 0.28 -14.32 9.96
C GLY A 4 0.85 -15.04 11.18
N ARG A 5 0.78 -14.46 12.38
CA ARG A 5 1.43 -15.01 13.59
C ARG A 5 0.53 -14.98 14.82
N LEU A 6 0.78 -15.91 15.73
CA LEU A 6 0.10 -15.95 17.03
C LEU A 6 0.81 -15.01 18.02
N TYR A 7 0.10 -13.98 18.49
CA TYR A 7 0.61 -13.00 19.45
C TYR A 7 0.13 -13.31 20.87
N ASP A 8 1.04 -13.26 21.83
CA ASP A 8 0.72 -13.37 23.26
C ASP A 8 0.78 -11.98 23.91
N PRO A 9 -0.37 -11.44 24.35
CA PRO A 9 -0.42 -10.11 24.97
C PRO A 9 0.22 -10.06 26.36
N LEU A 10 0.32 -11.18 27.06
CA LEU A 10 0.97 -11.25 28.37
C LEU A 10 2.50 -11.22 28.23
N LEU A 11 3.02 -11.98 27.26
CA LEU A 11 4.44 -11.99 26.96
C LEU A 11 4.88 -10.82 26.05
N ARG A 12 3.93 -10.08 25.48
CA ARG A 12 4.15 -8.95 24.55
C ARG A 12 5.02 -9.32 23.35
N ARG A 13 4.86 -10.55 22.84
CA ARG A 13 5.63 -11.07 21.72
C ARG A 13 4.85 -12.08 20.91
N PHE A 14 5.33 -12.36 19.71
CA PHE A 14 4.82 -13.46 18.92
C PHE A 14 5.29 -14.82 19.48
N LEU A 15 4.44 -15.84 19.37
CA LEU A 15 4.79 -17.23 19.73
C LEU A 15 5.47 -17.97 18.59
N ASN A 16 5.32 -17.49 17.35
CA ASN A 16 5.96 -18.00 16.16
C ASN A 16 7.06 -17.03 15.71
N ALA A 17 8.20 -17.57 15.26
CA ALA A 17 9.27 -16.77 14.69
C ALA A 17 8.83 -16.15 13.36
N ASP A 18 9.31 -14.93 13.06
CA ASP A 18 9.16 -14.33 11.74
C ASP A 18 9.95 -15.15 10.69
N GLU A 19 9.37 -15.37 9.53
CA GLU A 19 10.05 -16.06 8.44
C GLU A 19 11.17 -15.20 7.84
N PHE A 20 10.98 -13.87 7.88
CA PHE A 20 11.88 -12.92 7.25
C PHE A 20 12.57 -12.00 8.27
N ILE A 21 13.80 -11.60 7.97
CA ILE A 21 14.50 -10.49 8.63
C ILE A 21 14.24 -9.25 7.77
N GLN A 22 13.39 -8.35 8.24
CA GLN A 22 12.88 -7.22 7.46
C GLN A 22 13.95 -6.15 7.23
N ASP A 23 14.86 -5.96 8.16
CA ASP A 23 15.98 -5.02 8.06
C ASP A 23 17.28 -5.67 8.59
N PRO A 24 18.11 -6.26 7.71
CA PRO A 24 19.35 -6.93 8.13
C PRO A 24 20.42 -6.01 8.74
N GLN A 25 20.26 -4.70 8.65
CA GLN A 25 21.19 -3.74 9.24
C GLN A 25 20.79 -3.33 10.66
N ASN A 26 19.57 -3.63 11.06
CA ASN A 26 19.05 -3.32 12.39
C ASN A 26 19.08 -4.57 13.29
N THR A 27 19.95 -4.57 14.29
CA THR A 27 20.13 -5.69 15.21
C THR A 27 18.89 -6.04 16.03
N GLN A 28 17.98 -5.10 16.24
CA GLN A 28 16.72 -5.35 16.95
C GLN A 28 15.76 -6.25 16.16
N VAL A 29 15.86 -6.26 14.83
CA VAL A 29 15.02 -7.08 13.94
C VAL A 29 15.44 -8.55 13.93
N TYR A 30 16.66 -8.87 14.41
CA TYR A 30 17.07 -10.26 14.58
C TYR A 30 16.29 -11.01 15.66
N ASN A 31 15.58 -10.29 16.56
CA ASN A 31 14.62 -10.91 17.46
C ASN A 31 13.32 -11.20 16.71
N LYS A 32 13.25 -12.36 16.08
CA LYS A 32 12.12 -12.82 15.25
C LYS A 32 10.79 -12.98 15.99
N TYR A 33 10.78 -12.81 17.29
CA TYR A 33 9.58 -12.87 18.13
C TYR A 33 9.11 -11.50 18.58
N ALA A 34 9.88 -10.43 18.30
CA ALA A 34 9.55 -9.08 18.73
C ALA A 34 8.30 -8.56 18.01
N TYR A 35 7.41 -7.92 18.75
CA TYR A 35 6.30 -7.16 18.18
C TYR A 35 6.81 -5.73 17.86
N VAL A 36 6.69 -5.33 16.59
CA VAL A 36 7.00 -3.99 16.08
C VAL A 36 8.31 -3.39 16.60
N VAL A 37 9.37 -4.22 16.60
CA VAL A 37 10.72 -3.84 17.07
C VAL A 37 10.71 -3.33 18.53
N ASN A 38 9.80 -3.86 19.36
CA ASN A 38 9.53 -3.44 20.75
C ASN A 38 9.09 -1.97 20.89
N ASN A 39 8.56 -1.35 19.85
CA ASN A 39 8.05 0.03 19.89
C ASN A 39 6.57 0.12 19.44
N PRO A 40 5.62 -0.38 20.25
CA PRO A 40 4.20 -0.42 19.90
C PRO A 40 3.50 0.96 19.94
N LEU A 41 4.17 2.00 20.43
CA LEU A 41 3.64 3.36 20.39
C LEU A 41 3.84 4.06 19.04
N LEU A 42 4.86 3.64 18.30
CA LEU A 42 5.22 4.24 17.02
C LEU A 42 4.77 3.39 15.83
N TYR A 43 4.71 2.07 15.99
CA TYR A 43 4.42 1.13 14.92
C TYR A 43 3.26 0.22 15.29
N ALA A 44 2.48 -0.20 14.30
CA ALA A 44 1.48 -1.25 14.41
C ALA A 44 1.72 -2.30 13.33
N ASP A 45 1.74 -3.56 13.74
CA ASP A 45 1.81 -4.69 12.81
C ASP A 45 0.39 -5.14 12.47
N VAL A 46 -0.09 -4.79 11.29
CA VAL A 46 -1.47 -5.08 10.84
C VAL A 46 -1.58 -6.50 10.29
N SER A 47 -0.50 -7.02 9.72
CA SER A 47 -0.46 -8.33 9.07
C SER A 47 0.05 -9.45 9.98
N GLY A 48 0.76 -9.12 11.04
CA GLY A 48 1.50 -10.07 11.87
C GLY A 48 2.85 -10.49 11.27
N GLU A 49 3.29 -9.83 10.19
CA GLU A 49 4.53 -10.10 9.46
C GLU A 49 5.35 -8.82 9.17
N ASP A 50 4.74 -7.64 9.39
CA ASP A 50 5.33 -6.34 9.06
C ASP A 50 5.06 -5.33 10.19
N TYR A 51 6.01 -4.48 10.51
CA TYR A 51 5.86 -3.39 11.49
C TYR A 51 5.41 -2.05 10.84
N GLY A 52 4.59 -2.13 9.79
CA GLY A 52 3.99 -0.94 9.16
C GLY A 52 4.94 -0.18 8.23
N ILE A 53 6.03 -0.80 7.77
CA ILE A 53 7.01 -0.17 6.88
C ILE A 53 6.38 0.33 5.58
N THR A 54 5.32 -0.34 5.11
CA THR A 54 4.57 0.07 3.92
C THR A 54 3.90 1.43 4.13
N LEU A 55 3.38 1.71 5.31
CA LEU A 55 2.75 2.99 5.65
C LEU A 55 3.79 4.10 5.75
N ILE A 56 4.97 3.80 6.32
CA ILE A 56 6.09 4.75 6.40
C ILE A 56 6.58 5.13 5.00
N ILE A 57 6.72 4.14 4.12
CA ILE A 57 7.12 4.38 2.72
C ILE A 57 6.05 5.21 2.00
N ALA A 58 4.77 4.91 2.17
CA ALA A 58 3.68 5.69 1.58
C ALA A 58 3.72 7.15 2.04
N ALA A 59 3.92 7.38 3.34
CA ALA A 59 4.07 8.72 3.92
C ALA A 59 5.28 9.48 3.33
N ALA A 60 6.45 8.83 3.26
CA ALA A 60 7.66 9.42 2.72
C ALA A 60 7.53 9.78 1.23
N VAL A 61 6.96 8.88 0.42
CA VAL A 61 6.72 9.13 -1.01
C VAL A 61 5.75 10.29 -1.20
N ALA A 62 4.64 10.32 -0.44
CA ALA A 62 3.66 11.40 -0.53
C ALA A 62 4.28 12.77 -0.16
N ALA A 63 5.09 12.81 0.89
CA ALA A 63 5.81 14.01 1.28
C ALA A 63 6.77 14.50 0.18
N PHE A 64 7.54 13.58 -0.40
CA PHE A 64 8.48 13.89 -1.48
C PHE A 64 7.76 14.40 -2.73
N VAL A 65 6.67 13.76 -3.13
CA VAL A 65 5.86 14.16 -4.30
C VAL A 65 5.22 15.53 -4.06
N SER A 66 4.63 15.77 -2.88
CA SER A 66 4.00 17.05 -2.54
C SER A 66 5.01 18.21 -2.62
N VAL A 67 6.15 18.07 -1.96
CA VAL A 67 7.23 19.10 -1.99
C VAL A 67 7.79 19.27 -3.40
N GLY A 68 8.01 18.16 -4.12
CA GLY A 68 8.52 18.19 -5.49
C GLY A 68 7.55 18.87 -6.46
N THR A 69 6.25 18.68 -6.28
CA THR A 69 5.20 19.34 -7.07
C THR A 69 5.19 20.86 -6.82
N ASP A 70 5.25 21.27 -5.56
CA ASP A 70 5.30 22.70 -5.23
C ASP A 70 6.57 23.37 -5.79
N TYR A 71 7.72 22.68 -5.69
CA TYR A 71 8.97 23.15 -6.29
C TYR A 71 8.87 23.27 -7.82
N TYR A 72 8.33 22.26 -8.50
CA TYR A 72 8.15 22.27 -9.96
C TYR A 72 7.23 23.39 -10.44
N LEU A 73 6.15 23.67 -9.67
CA LEU A 73 5.19 24.73 -9.97
C LEU A 73 5.63 26.13 -9.47
N ASN A 74 6.85 26.21 -8.94
CA ASN A 74 7.42 27.47 -8.41
C ASN A 74 6.54 28.12 -7.33
N ARG A 75 5.92 27.28 -6.47
CA ARG A 75 5.07 27.69 -5.35
C ARG A 75 5.80 27.47 -4.01
N PRO A 76 5.50 28.27 -3.00
CA PRO A 76 5.97 27.97 -1.65
C PRO A 76 5.38 26.65 -1.18
N VAL A 77 6.18 25.85 -0.42
CA VAL A 77 5.71 24.60 0.16
C VAL A 77 4.58 24.90 1.16
N ASP A 78 3.41 24.35 0.89
CA ASP A 78 2.25 24.45 1.78
C ASP A 78 2.24 23.27 2.75
N ILE A 79 2.48 23.57 4.03
CA ILE A 79 2.52 22.56 5.10
C ILE A 79 1.16 21.88 5.27
N GLY A 80 0.06 22.59 5.04
CA GLY A 80 -1.30 22.03 5.10
C GLY A 80 -1.52 20.97 4.03
N ASN A 81 -1.19 21.28 2.79
CA ASN A 81 -1.25 20.36 1.67
C ASN A 81 -0.30 19.17 1.85
N LEU A 82 0.91 19.42 2.35
CA LEU A 82 1.88 18.37 2.67
C LEU A 82 1.31 17.39 3.71
N PHE A 83 0.79 17.90 4.82
CA PHE A 83 0.20 17.07 5.88
C PHE A 83 -0.98 16.25 5.35
N GLN A 84 -1.89 16.90 4.61
CA GLN A 84 -3.03 16.23 3.99
C GLN A 84 -2.59 15.10 3.05
N SER A 85 -1.61 15.35 2.18
CA SER A 85 -1.06 14.35 1.25
C SER A 85 -0.49 13.14 1.98
N VAL A 86 0.27 13.37 3.05
CA VAL A 86 0.87 12.31 3.87
C VAL A 86 -0.23 11.48 4.57
N VAL A 87 -1.19 12.13 5.22
CA VAL A 87 -2.29 11.43 5.91
C VAL A 87 -3.09 10.59 4.91
N MET A 88 -3.44 11.15 3.77
CA MET A 88 -4.23 10.44 2.76
C MET A 88 -3.46 9.27 2.12
N ALA A 89 -2.15 9.41 1.93
CA ALA A 89 -1.33 8.30 1.45
C ALA A 89 -1.26 7.14 2.45
N VAL A 90 -1.13 7.45 3.75
CA VAL A 90 -1.14 6.42 4.81
C VAL A 90 -2.50 5.73 4.88
N VAL A 91 -3.60 6.49 4.85
CA VAL A 91 -4.97 5.93 4.83
C VAL A 91 -5.18 5.07 3.59
N SER A 92 -4.79 5.54 2.40
CA SER A 92 -4.89 4.80 1.14
C SER A 92 -4.10 3.48 1.18
N ALA A 93 -2.87 3.52 1.68
CA ALA A 93 -2.04 2.32 1.83
C ALA A 93 -2.66 1.32 2.82
N GLY A 94 -3.18 1.81 3.96
CA GLY A 94 -3.86 0.97 4.96
C GLY A 94 -5.10 0.29 4.40
N VAL A 95 -5.96 1.04 3.70
CA VAL A 95 -7.16 0.49 3.04
C VAL A 95 -6.79 -0.52 1.96
N SER A 96 -5.77 -0.22 1.14
CA SER A 96 -5.32 -1.12 0.08
C SER A 96 -4.75 -2.43 0.63
N ASN A 97 -3.99 -2.37 1.72
CA ASN A 97 -3.51 -3.56 2.42
C ASN A 97 -4.67 -4.38 2.98
N GLY A 98 -5.66 -3.73 3.63
CA GLY A 98 -6.85 -4.40 4.14
C GLY A 98 -7.65 -5.12 3.05
N ILE A 99 -7.83 -4.50 1.88
CA ILE A 99 -8.45 -5.15 0.72
C ILE A 99 -7.61 -6.35 0.29
N GLY A 100 -6.29 -6.23 0.21
CA GLY A 100 -5.38 -7.32 -0.14
C GLY A 100 -5.55 -8.52 0.77
N GLU A 101 -5.64 -8.30 2.09
CA GLU A 101 -5.84 -9.36 3.07
C GLU A 101 -7.20 -10.09 2.89
N ILE A 102 -8.30 -9.33 2.69
CA ILE A 102 -9.64 -9.90 2.49
C ILE A 102 -9.68 -10.83 1.28
N PHE A 103 -8.92 -10.54 0.24
CA PHE A 103 -8.90 -11.31 -1.01
C PHE A 103 -7.68 -12.23 -1.16
N LYS A 104 -6.97 -12.55 -0.07
CA LYS A 104 -5.87 -13.53 -0.11
C LYS A 104 -6.34 -14.90 -0.61
N ALA A 105 -5.47 -15.56 -1.36
CA ALA A 105 -5.69 -16.94 -1.78
C ALA A 105 -5.83 -17.86 -0.55
N GLY A 106 -6.96 -18.55 -0.46
CA GLY A 106 -7.26 -19.40 0.70
C GLY A 106 -8.28 -18.82 1.67
N ASP A 107 -8.60 -17.53 1.58
CA ASP A 107 -9.67 -16.91 2.35
C ASP A 107 -11.06 -17.39 1.90
N THR A 108 -12.03 -17.31 2.80
CA THR A 108 -13.42 -17.73 2.57
C THR A 108 -14.05 -16.97 1.40
N ILE A 109 -13.82 -15.64 1.31
CA ILE A 109 -14.33 -14.79 0.24
C ILE A 109 -13.69 -15.16 -1.10
N ALA A 110 -12.36 -15.35 -1.14
CA ALA A 110 -11.66 -15.76 -2.34
C ALA A 110 -12.15 -17.12 -2.86
N LYS A 111 -12.41 -18.06 -1.97
CA LYS A 111 -12.98 -19.38 -2.31
C LYS A 111 -14.42 -19.29 -2.83
N ALA A 112 -15.25 -18.44 -2.24
CA ALA A 112 -16.64 -18.24 -2.67
C ALA A 112 -16.74 -17.64 -4.07
N LEU A 113 -15.82 -16.75 -4.43
CA LEU A 113 -15.83 -16.01 -5.72
C LEU A 113 -15.28 -16.79 -6.91
N LYS A 114 -14.62 -17.96 -6.70
CA LYS A 114 -14.23 -18.93 -7.76
C LYS A 114 -13.76 -18.28 -9.09
N GLY A 115 -12.65 -17.57 -9.10
CA GLY A 115 -12.12 -16.95 -10.33
C GLY A 115 -12.61 -15.52 -10.62
N TRP A 116 -13.67 -15.05 -9.97
CA TRP A 116 -14.09 -13.64 -9.99
C TRP A 116 -13.40 -12.78 -8.93
N THR A 117 -12.47 -13.36 -8.18
CA THR A 117 -11.75 -12.71 -7.07
C THR A 117 -11.04 -11.44 -7.52
N TRP A 118 -10.41 -11.47 -8.70
CA TRP A 118 -9.71 -10.30 -9.25
C TRP A 118 -10.68 -9.16 -9.60
N VAL A 119 -11.88 -9.46 -10.13
CA VAL A 119 -12.92 -8.44 -10.41
C VAL A 119 -13.41 -7.81 -9.11
N ALA A 120 -13.73 -8.64 -8.11
CA ALA A 120 -14.20 -8.17 -6.82
C ALA A 120 -13.14 -7.33 -6.09
N ARG A 121 -11.86 -7.73 -6.16
CA ARG A 121 -10.72 -6.97 -5.65
C ARG A 121 -10.57 -5.63 -6.37
N ALA A 122 -10.61 -5.63 -7.71
CA ALA A 122 -10.55 -4.40 -8.49
C ALA A 122 -11.71 -3.45 -8.17
N GLY A 123 -12.92 -3.99 -7.99
CA GLY A 123 -14.09 -3.23 -7.55
C GLY A 123 -13.93 -2.62 -6.15
N ALA A 124 -13.39 -3.38 -5.20
CA ALA A 124 -13.10 -2.89 -3.85
C ALA A 124 -12.08 -1.75 -3.87
N HIS A 125 -10.98 -1.90 -4.63
CA HIS A 125 -10.00 -0.83 -4.83
C HIS A 125 -10.59 0.38 -5.54
N ALA A 126 -11.46 0.18 -6.54
CA ALA A 126 -12.15 1.26 -7.22
C ALA A 126 -13.01 2.09 -6.26
N ILE A 127 -13.86 1.44 -5.46
CA ILE A 127 -14.69 2.13 -4.48
C ILE A 127 -13.84 2.87 -3.44
N ALA A 128 -12.82 2.22 -2.90
CA ALA A 128 -11.95 2.82 -1.89
C ALA A 128 -11.21 4.05 -2.43
N GLN A 129 -10.54 3.92 -3.58
CA GLN A 129 -9.78 5.04 -4.16
C GLN A 129 -10.68 6.14 -4.71
N GLY A 130 -11.84 5.79 -5.25
CA GLY A 130 -12.86 6.77 -5.65
C GLY A 130 -13.36 7.60 -4.47
N THR A 131 -13.65 6.95 -3.34
CA THR A 131 -14.07 7.63 -2.12
C THR A 131 -12.98 8.53 -1.56
N LEU A 132 -11.73 8.04 -1.50
CA LEU A 132 -10.59 8.84 -1.04
C LEU A 132 -10.34 10.05 -1.96
N SER A 133 -10.41 9.87 -3.27
CA SER A 133 -10.31 10.97 -4.25
C SER A 133 -11.39 12.02 -4.02
N TYR A 134 -12.64 11.60 -3.85
CA TYR A 134 -13.75 12.50 -3.56
C TYR A 134 -13.57 13.28 -2.25
N MET A 135 -13.11 12.62 -1.19
CA MET A 135 -12.82 13.26 0.10
C MET A 135 -11.71 14.30 0.02
N GLN A 136 -10.81 14.20 -0.94
CA GLN A 136 -9.76 15.17 -1.24
C GLN A 136 -10.23 16.31 -2.16
N GLY A 137 -11.52 16.38 -2.50
CA GLY A 137 -12.07 17.37 -3.44
C GLY A 137 -11.84 17.03 -4.92
N GLY A 138 -11.35 15.81 -5.21
CA GLY A 138 -11.16 15.30 -6.56
C GLY A 138 -12.43 14.62 -7.11
N ASN A 139 -12.28 14.01 -8.27
CA ASN A 139 -13.36 13.29 -8.94
C ASN A 139 -13.39 11.82 -8.50
N PHE A 140 -14.56 11.35 -8.01
CA PHE A 140 -14.74 9.94 -7.62
C PHE A 140 -14.32 8.96 -8.73
N TRP A 141 -14.78 9.20 -9.97
CA TRP A 141 -14.53 8.28 -11.08
C TRP A 141 -13.04 8.21 -11.46
N SER A 142 -12.32 9.31 -11.36
CA SER A 142 -10.86 9.32 -11.61
C SER A 142 -10.12 8.44 -10.61
N GLY A 143 -10.42 8.58 -9.32
CA GLY A 143 -9.86 7.73 -8.27
C GLY A 143 -10.29 6.26 -8.41
N ALA A 144 -11.57 6.02 -8.72
CA ALA A 144 -12.11 4.66 -8.90
C ALA A 144 -11.43 3.93 -10.06
N LEU A 145 -11.26 4.58 -11.21
CA LEU A 145 -10.57 4.00 -12.37
C LEU A 145 -9.09 3.76 -12.09
N ALA A 146 -8.42 4.69 -11.41
CA ALA A 146 -7.02 4.52 -10.99
C ALA A 146 -6.86 3.30 -10.05
N GLY A 147 -7.75 3.15 -9.06
CA GLY A 147 -7.73 2.02 -8.12
C GLY A 147 -8.02 0.69 -8.79
N ALA A 148 -9.01 0.62 -9.67
CA ALA A 148 -9.31 -0.59 -10.46
C ALA A 148 -8.12 -0.97 -11.34
N PHE A 149 -7.57 0.00 -12.08
CA PHE A 149 -6.44 -0.22 -12.98
C PHE A 149 -5.20 -0.70 -12.21
N ALA A 150 -4.87 -0.09 -11.08
CA ALA A 150 -3.74 -0.51 -10.24
C ALA A 150 -3.90 -1.95 -9.76
N SER A 151 -5.12 -2.34 -9.33
CA SER A 151 -5.41 -3.70 -8.88
C SER A 151 -5.21 -4.72 -10.00
N VAL A 152 -5.79 -4.47 -11.18
CA VAL A 152 -5.66 -5.36 -12.35
C VAL A 152 -4.21 -5.43 -12.84
N ALA A 153 -3.52 -4.29 -12.92
CA ALA A 153 -2.12 -4.23 -13.33
C ALA A 153 -1.21 -5.02 -12.36
N ASN A 154 -1.45 -4.92 -11.04
CA ASN A 154 -0.71 -5.69 -10.05
C ASN A 154 -0.94 -7.21 -10.20
N ASP A 155 -2.16 -7.64 -10.49
CA ASP A 155 -2.47 -9.07 -10.68
C ASP A 155 -1.80 -9.60 -11.97
N LEU A 156 -1.98 -8.91 -13.10
CA LEU A 156 -1.43 -9.34 -14.40
C LEU A 156 0.10 -9.30 -14.45
N LEU A 157 0.69 -8.21 -14.00
CA LEU A 157 2.13 -8.01 -14.06
C LEU A 157 2.85 -8.71 -12.91
N GLY A 158 2.19 -8.88 -11.75
CA GLY A 158 2.72 -9.64 -10.62
C GLY A 158 3.01 -11.10 -10.99
N ASP A 159 2.11 -11.74 -11.72
CA ASP A 159 2.31 -13.11 -12.20
C ASP A 159 3.41 -13.20 -13.28
N TRP A 160 3.51 -12.21 -14.16
CA TRP A 160 4.57 -12.14 -15.14
C TRP A 160 5.97 -11.95 -14.51
N LEU A 161 6.05 -11.16 -13.43
CA LEU A 161 7.31 -10.89 -12.71
C LEU A 161 7.76 -12.06 -11.85
N LYS A 162 6.85 -12.84 -11.25
CA LYS A 162 7.19 -14.05 -10.49
C LYS A 162 8.00 -15.05 -11.31
N ASN A 163 7.82 -15.07 -12.60
CA ASN A 163 8.54 -15.94 -13.54
C ASN A 163 9.91 -15.38 -13.99
N LYS A 164 10.35 -14.22 -13.49
CA LYS A 164 11.65 -13.61 -13.82
C LYS A 164 12.47 -13.34 -12.55
N PRO A 165 13.20 -14.35 -12.03
CA PRO A 165 13.81 -14.33 -10.70
C PRO A 165 14.95 -13.31 -10.49
N ASN A 166 15.45 -12.64 -11.52
CA ASN A 166 16.69 -11.87 -11.43
C ASN A 166 16.55 -10.35 -11.21
N ASN A 167 15.34 -9.82 -10.98
CA ASN A 167 15.19 -8.38 -10.78
C ASN A 167 14.53 -8.06 -9.43
N LYS A 168 15.37 -7.97 -8.38
CA LYS A 168 14.92 -7.69 -7.00
C LYS A 168 14.13 -6.37 -6.86
N PHE A 169 14.40 -5.38 -7.71
CA PHE A 169 13.68 -4.11 -7.69
C PHE A 169 12.25 -4.26 -8.23
N LEU A 170 12.09 -4.96 -9.34
CA LEU A 170 10.77 -5.17 -9.96
C LEU A 170 9.92 -6.20 -9.21
N ASN A 171 10.53 -7.14 -8.49
CA ASN A 171 9.81 -8.16 -7.72
C ASN A 171 9.30 -7.68 -6.34
N GLY A 172 9.41 -6.38 -6.04
CA GLY A 172 9.08 -5.84 -4.74
C GLY A 172 8.42 -4.47 -4.79
N LYS A 173 8.81 -3.63 -3.83
CA LYS A 173 8.25 -2.29 -3.60
C LYS A 173 8.41 -1.34 -4.80
N GLY A 174 9.45 -1.52 -5.63
CA GLY A 174 9.64 -0.73 -6.86
C GLY A 174 8.54 -0.96 -7.90
N PHE A 175 8.03 -2.17 -8.00
CA PHE A 175 6.89 -2.47 -8.88
C PHE A 175 5.61 -1.76 -8.41
N ALA A 176 5.33 -1.77 -7.11
CA ALA A 176 4.18 -1.07 -6.54
C ALA A 176 4.25 0.45 -6.76
N LEU A 177 5.45 1.04 -6.72
CA LEU A 177 5.64 2.46 -7.04
C LEU A 177 5.36 2.77 -8.51
N ILE A 178 5.85 1.93 -9.44
CA ILE A 178 5.60 2.11 -10.87
C ILE A 178 4.12 1.96 -11.19
N THR A 179 3.46 0.92 -10.69
CA THR A 179 2.03 0.71 -10.92
C THR A 179 1.18 1.82 -10.28
N GLY A 180 1.58 2.33 -9.10
CA GLY A 180 0.95 3.46 -8.45
C GLY A 180 1.05 4.73 -9.28
N ALA A 181 2.23 5.08 -9.77
CA ALA A 181 2.46 6.25 -10.61
C ALA A 181 1.70 6.20 -11.94
N VAL A 182 1.73 5.04 -12.61
CA VAL A 182 1.00 4.86 -13.88
C VAL A 182 -0.52 4.91 -13.65
N SER A 183 -1.03 4.27 -12.59
CA SER A 183 -2.47 4.28 -12.29
C SER A 183 -2.97 5.66 -11.87
N GLY A 184 -2.17 6.42 -11.11
CA GLY A 184 -2.48 7.81 -10.78
C GLY A 184 -2.55 8.69 -12.01
N GLY A 185 -1.54 8.62 -12.88
CA GLY A 185 -1.52 9.35 -14.15
C GLY A 185 -2.70 9.02 -15.07
N VAL A 186 -3.02 7.72 -15.23
CA VAL A 186 -4.20 7.29 -15.99
C VAL A 186 -5.49 7.81 -15.36
N GLY A 187 -5.65 7.68 -14.04
CA GLY A 187 -6.82 8.20 -13.32
C GLY A 187 -6.99 9.72 -13.49
N SER A 188 -5.89 10.47 -13.46
CA SER A 188 -5.89 11.92 -13.70
C SER A 188 -6.39 12.28 -15.10
N VAL A 189 -5.87 11.60 -16.14
CA VAL A 189 -6.31 11.83 -17.54
C VAL A 189 -7.79 11.51 -17.71
N LEU A 190 -8.26 10.39 -17.15
CA LEU A 190 -9.68 10.00 -17.22
C LEU A 190 -10.59 10.95 -16.44
N GLY A 191 -10.05 11.62 -15.42
CA GLY A 191 -10.72 12.69 -14.69
C GLY A 191 -10.68 14.07 -15.34
N GLY A 192 -10.08 14.19 -16.54
CA GLY A 192 -9.94 15.44 -17.28
C GLY A 192 -8.70 16.27 -16.89
N GLY A 193 -7.78 15.68 -16.13
CA GLY A 193 -6.52 16.29 -15.74
C GLY A 193 -5.34 15.90 -16.65
N ASN A 194 -4.12 16.18 -16.16
CA ASN A 194 -2.88 15.86 -16.86
C ASN A 194 -2.24 14.61 -16.23
N PHE A 195 -1.71 13.71 -17.07
CA PHE A 195 -1.07 12.46 -16.64
C PHE A 195 0.02 12.68 -15.56
N TRP A 196 0.83 13.71 -15.70
CA TRP A 196 1.95 13.99 -14.82
C TRP A 196 1.55 14.63 -13.47
N MET A 197 0.27 14.97 -13.32
CA MET A 197 -0.30 15.59 -12.11
C MET A 197 -1.15 14.59 -11.28
N GLY A 198 -1.30 13.37 -11.74
CA GLY A 198 -2.11 12.31 -11.13
C GLY A 198 -1.37 11.30 -10.27
#